data_b7e1a7bd89f23d1ecdc1d1a4fd93fb9e
#
_entry.id   b7e1a7bd89f23d1ecdc1d1a4fd93fb9e
#
_cell.length_a   1.000
_cell.length_b   1.000
_cell.length_c   1.000
_cell.angle_alpha   90.00
_cell.angle_beta   90.00
_cell.angle_gamma   90.00
#
_symmetry.space_group_name_H-M   'P 1'
#
loop_
_entity.id
_entity.type
_entity.pdbx_description
1 polymer ?
#
loop_
_entity_poly.entity_id
_entity_poly.type
_entity_poly.pdbx_seq_one_letter_code
_entity_poly.pdbx_strand_id
1 'polypeptide(L)'
;MITIKRLTPDLLEDYLDFFDYRAFSDGSPFYPCYCSAFNMSRERIQDEFFRQAEINGGGSDGWKKALRDSAVRMVANGEIHGYLAYDGDKAVGWCNANDRLNYCRVGEFDLSAVPPDEPCDDCNYKGQVKSVVCFEIVPDYRGKGIATLLLEAVCQDALSEGYAYVEAYPAEDEGLQGMAFTGPRRLYEKTGFRIITRKGNTLVMRKQMSRTIAACGNECSACPRYAAHPYEKTEAELRHTAELWMKIGYRDHIVTNEEISCTGCKPENWCRYHVVQCCKDKGISSCSQCELYPCDNMKECFEITKSFEPKCRQVCTAEEFTQLKKAFFEKESNLKELQER
;
A
#
# COMPACT_ATOMS: atom_id res chain seq x y z
N MET A 1 -3.95 6.96 -24.44
CA MET A 1 -3.09 6.96 -23.22
C MET A 1 -4.01 6.99 -22.02
N ILE A 2 -3.89 6.02 -21.11
CA ILE A 2 -4.75 5.95 -19.91
C ILE A 2 -4.37 7.09 -18.94
N THR A 3 -5.37 7.83 -18.48
CA THR A 3 -5.22 8.83 -17.42
C THR A 3 -6.03 8.42 -16.20
N ILE A 4 -5.54 8.74 -15.00
CA ILE A 4 -6.23 8.45 -13.75
C ILE A 4 -6.68 9.76 -13.13
N LYS A 5 -7.95 9.80 -12.69
CA LYS A 5 -8.50 10.94 -11.95
C LYS A 5 -9.09 10.46 -10.63
N ARG A 6 -8.81 11.17 -9.55
CA ARG A 6 -9.49 10.97 -8.28
C ARG A 6 -10.96 11.38 -8.43
N LEU A 7 -11.86 10.59 -7.86
CA LEU A 7 -13.30 10.89 -7.86
C LEU A 7 -13.56 12.15 -7.03
N THR A 8 -14.26 13.09 -7.65
CA THR A 8 -14.78 14.30 -7.05
C THR A 8 -16.26 14.46 -7.43
N PRO A 9 -17.09 15.26 -6.75
CA PRO A 9 -18.50 15.41 -7.09
C PRO A 9 -18.76 15.85 -8.54
N ASP A 10 -17.85 16.60 -9.17
CA ASP A 10 -17.93 17.01 -10.56
C ASP A 10 -17.73 15.87 -11.57
N LEU A 11 -17.21 14.71 -11.14
CA LEU A 11 -17.10 13.50 -11.95
C LEU A 11 -18.26 12.52 -11.74
N LEU A 12 -19.35 12.97 -11.09
CA LEU A 12 -20.51 12.11 -10.80
C LEU A 12 -21.12 11.51 -12.07
N GLU A 13 -21.27 12.28 -13.13
CA GLU A 13 -21.84 11.78 -14.38
C GLU A 13 -20.95 10.73 -15.04
N ASP A 14 -19.64 10.91 -15.03
CA ASP A 14 -18.67 9.93 -15.54
C ASP A 14 -18.70 8.62 -14.74
N TYR A 15 -18.82 8.75 -13.41
CA TYR A 15 -18.95 7.62 -12.50
C TYR A 15 -20.24 6.82 -12.75
N LEU A 16 -21.36 7.51 -12.91
CA LEU A 16 -22.64 6.87 -13.18
C LEU A 16 -22.66 6.22 -14.55
N ASP A 17 -22.17 6.91 -15.59
CA ASP A 17 -22.07 6.37 -16.94
C ASP A 17 -21.17 5.12 -16.99
N PHE A 18 -20.08 5.09 -16.23
CA PHE A 18 -19.24 3.90 -16.08
C PHE A 18 -20.01 2.71 -15.53
N PHE A 19 -20.72 2.87 -14.42
CA PHE A 19 -21.46 1.78 -13.77
C PHE A 19 -22.78 1.41 -14.48
N ASP A 20 -23.47 2.39 -15.06
CA ASP A 20 -24.74 2.16 -15.76
C ASP A 20 -24.54 1.36 -17.06
N TYR A 21 -23.44 1.59 -17.80
CA TYR A 21 -23.34 1.13 -19.20
C TYR A 21 -22.07 0.34 -19.55
N ARG A 22 -20.98 0.45 -18.77
CA ARG A 22 -19.68 -0.09 -19.20
C ARG A 22 -19.10 -1.16 -18.29
N ALA A 23 -19.13 -0.96 -16.99
CA ALA A 23 -18.48 -1.81 -16.01
C ALA A 23 -18.86 -3.29 -16.14
N PHE A 24 -20.13 -3.55 -16.41
CA PHE A 24 -20.74 -4.89 -16.45
C PHE A 24 -21.27 -5.26 -17.83
N SER A 25 -20.65 -4.77 -18.89
CA SER A 25 -21.10 -5.03 -20.28
C SER A 25 -20.96 -6.49 -20.71
N ASP A 26 -20.27 -7.32 -19.92
CA ASP A 26 -20.14 -8.78 -20.10
C ASP A 26 -21.23 -9.60 -19.37
N GLY A 27 -22.22 -8.95 -18.77
CA GLY A 27 -23.27 -9.63 -18.00
C GLY A 27 -22.79 -10.18 -16.66
N SER A 28 -21.79 -9.53 -16.06
CA SER A 28 -21.26 -9.88 -14.74
C SER A 28 -22.35 -10.05 -13.69
N PRO A 29 -22.26 -11.07 -12.81
CA PRO A 29 -23.22 -11.29 -11.73
C PRO A 29 -23.21 -10.18 -10.66
N PHE A 30 -22.24 -9.27 -10.70
CA PHE A 30 -22.17 -8.11 -9.80
C PHE A 30 -23.05 -6.94 -10.23
N TYR A 31 -23.65 -7.02 -11.42
CA TYR A 31 -24.61 -6.01 -11.86
C TYR A 31 -25.98 -6.15 -11.13
N PRO A 32 -26.62 -5.06 -10.70
CA PRO A 32 -26.10 -3.69 -10.67
C PRO A 32 -25.25 -3.44 -9.39
N CYS A 33 -24.09 -2.82 -9.55
CA CYS A 33 -23.26 -2.38 -8.44
C CYS A 33 -22.78 -0.94 -8.69
N TYR A 34 -22.72 -0.13 -7.63
CA TYR A 34 -22.17 1.23 -7.66
C TYR A 34 -21.12 1.43 -6.55
N CYS A 35 -20.51 0.34 -6.08
CA CYS A 35 -19.43 0.35 -5.11
C CYS A 35 -19.69 1.11 -3.80
N SER A 36 -20.94 1.33 -3.43
CA SER A 36 -21.36 2.16 -2.29
C SER A 36 -21.50 1.39 -0.97
N ALA A 37 -21.62 0.05 -1.02
CA ALA A 37 -21.90 -0.78 0.15
C ALA A 37 -20.79 -0.84 1.19
N PHE A 38 -19.53 -0.62 0.79
CA PHE A 38 -18.37 -0.77 1.68
C PHE A 38 -18.35 0.24 2.83
N ASN A 39 -18.91 1.42 2.61
CA ASN A 39 -18.99 2.53 3.58
C ASN A 39 -20.23 2.45 4.48
N MET A 40 -21.08 1.44 4.31
CA MET A 40 -22.38 1.36 4.99
C MET A 40 -22.39 0.29 6.06
N SER A 41 -23.03 0.61 7.21
CA SER A 41 -23.43 -0.40 8.19
C SER A 41 -24.52 -1.32 7.61
N ARG A 42 -24.76 -2.46 8.26
CA ARG A 42 -25.82 -3.39 7.84
C ARG A 42 -27.20 -2.73 7.91
N GLU A 43 -27.46 -1.92 8.93
CA GLU A 43 -28.70 -1.18 9.11
C GLU A 43 -28.90 -0.16 7.98
N ARG A 44 -27.84 0.57 7.63
CA ARG A 44 -27.88 1.55 6.53
C ARG A 44 -28.16 0.86 5.19
N ILE A 45 -27.55 -0.30 4.93
CA ILE A 45 -27.82 -1.11 3.73
C ILE A 45 -29.30 -1.57 3.71
N GLN A 46 -29.82 -2.02 4.85
CA GLN A 46 -31.22 -2.43 4.95
C GLN A 46 -32.17 -1.28 4.58
N ASP A 47 -31.88 -0.07 5.04
CA ASP A 47 -32.71 1.10 4.76
C ASP A 47 -32.51 1.66 3.34
N GLU A 48 -31.28 1.88 2.93
CA GLU A 48 -30.96 2.58 1.66
C GLU A 48 -31.09 1.68 0.43
N PHE A 49 -30.90 0.37 0.57
CA PHE A 49 -31.00 -0.56 -0.55
C PHE A 49 -32.31 -1.32 -0.50
N PHE A 50 -32.54 -2.17 0.51
CA PHE A 50 -33.68 -3.07 0.51
C PHE A 50 -35.01 -2.33 0.63
N ARG A 51 -35.15 -1.44 1.62
CA ARG A 51 -36.40 -0.69 1.80
C ARG A 51 -36.66 0.26 0.62
N GLN A 52 -35.64 0.95 0.12
CA GLN A 52 -35.81 1.84 -1.03
C GLN A 52 -36.10 1.07 -2.32
N ALA A 53 -35.55 -0.13 -2.50
CA ALA A 53 -35.91 -0.96 -3.65
C ALA A 53 -37.41 -1.32 -3.65
N GLU A 54 -37.98 -1.66 -2.48
CA GLU A 54 -39.43 -1.93 -2.33
C GLU A 54 -40.25 -0.68 -2.64
N ILE A 55 -39.86 0.48 -2.10
CA ILE A 55 -40.53 1.77 -2.38
C ILE A 55 -40.48 2.10 -3.86
N ASN A 56 -39.41 1.77 -4.56
CA ASN A 56 -39.24 1.97 -6.00
C ASN A 56 -39.97 0.93 -6.86
N GLY A 57 -40.84 0.10 -6.29
CA GLY A 57 -41.63 -0.88 -7.02
C GLY A 57 -41.09 -2.30 -6.98
N GLY A 58 -40.01 -2.54 -6.27
CA GLY A 58 -39.37 -3.85 -6.12
C GLY A 58 -38.70 -4.38 -7.40
N GLY A 59 -38.31 -5.65 -7.36
CA GLY A 59 -37.68 -6.31 -8.50
C GLY A 59 -36.31 -5.72 -8.88
N SER A 60 -35.83 -6.10 -10.06
CA SER A 60 -34.50 -5.67 -10.57
C SER A 60 -34.39 -4.13 -10.73
N ASP A 61 -35.44 -3.52 -11.25
CA ASP A 61 -35.44 -2.08 -11.55
C ASP A 61 -35.49 -1.24 -10.27
N GLY A 62 -36.35 -1.64 -9.29
CA GLY A 62 -36.41 -0.98 -7.98
C GLY A 62 -35.08 -1.11 -7.24
N TRP A 63 -34.43 -2.27 -7.32
CA TRP A 63 -33.10 -2.51 -6.75
C TRP A 63 -32.03 -1.63 -7.39
N LYS A 64 -31.94 -1.65 -8.73
CA LYS A 64 -31.00 -0.82 -9.48
C LYS A 64 -31.16 0.66 -9.13
N LYS A 65 -32.41 1.15 -9.10
CA LYS A 65 -32.69 2.54 -8.77
C LYS A 65 -32.25 2.88 -7.36
N ALA A 66 -32.52 2.04 -6.36
CA ALA A 66 -32.11 2.27 -4.98
C ALA A 66 -30.59 2.40 -4.84
N LEU A 67 -29.83 1.47 -5.45
CA LEU A 67 -28.37 1.49 -5.45
C LEU A 67 -27.82 2.74 -6.14
N ARG A 68 -28.38 3.10 -7.30
CA ARG A 68 -27.97 4.29 -8.05
C ARG A 68 -28.23 5.58 -7.29
N ASP A 69 -29.42 5.75 -6.74
CA ASP A 69 -29.81 6.94 -5.97
C ASP A 69 -28.93 7.09 -4.71
N SER A 70 -28.60 5.98 -4.07
CA SER A 70 -27.66 5.99 -2.95
C SER A 70 -26.27 6.42 -3.37
N ALA A 71 -25.74 5.89 -4.47
CA ALA A 71 -24.44 6.28 -5.01
C ALA A 71 -24.38 7.76 -5.39
N VAL A 72 -25.43 8.30 -6.03
CA VAL A 72 -25.54 9.73 -6.34
C VAL A 72 -25.36 10.59 -5.09
N ARG A 73 -26.10 10.26 -4.02
CA ARG A 73 -26.00 11.00 -2.75
C ARG A 73 -24.60 10.89 -2.15
N MET A 74 -24.04 9.68 -2.14
CA MET A 74 -22.75 9.42 -1.49
C MET A 74 -21.58 10.08 -2.24
N VAL A 75 -21.60 10.10 -3.57
CA VAL A 75 -20.58 10.83 -4.36
C VAL A 75 -20.73 12.34 -4.16
N ALA A 76 -21.97 12.86 -4.22
CA ALA A 76 -22.22 14.28 -4.00
C ALA A 76 -21.80 14.77 -2.61
N ASN A 77 -21.93 13.92 -1.59
CA ASN A 77 -21.52 14.20 -0.21
C ASN A 77 -20.05 13.87 0.08
N GLY A 78 -19.28 13.33 -0.90
CA GLY A 78 -17.90 12.93 -0.69
C GLY A 78 -17.74 11.73 0.25
N GLU A 79 -18.73 10.82 0.30
CA GLU A 79 -18.64 9.59 1.08
C GLU A 79 -17.94 8.46 0.30
N ILE A 80 -18.12 8.40 -1.02
CA ILE A 80 -17.41 7.47 -1.90
C ILE A 80 -16.12 8.13 -2.38
N HIS A 81 -15.01 7.46 -2.13
CA HIS A 81 -13.68 7.86 -2.59
C HIS A 81 -13.11 6.79 -3.50
N GLY A 82 -12.35 7.22 -4.49
CA GLY A 82 -11.69 6.30 -5.41
C GLY A 82 -11.12 7.01 -6.63
N TYR A 83 -10.86 6.21 -7.66
CA TYR A 83 -10.15 6.67 -8.85
C TYR A 83 -10.80 6.09 -10.09
N LEU A 84 -11.02 6.92 -11.09
CA LEU A 84 -11.47 6.54 -12.43
C LEU A 84 -10.27 6.53 -13.38
N ALA A 85 -10.15 5.46 -14.16
CA ALA A 85 -9.22 5.37 -15.28
C ALA A 85 -9.94 5.74 -16.58
N TYR A 86 -9.34 6.60 -17.38
CA TYR A 86 -9.90 7.09 -18.62
C TYR A 86 -9.07 6.69 -19.84
N ASP A 87 -9.74 6.30 -20.92
CA ASP A 87 -9.18 6.28 -22.26
C ASP A 87 -9.85 7.39 -23.09
N GLY A 88 -9.11 8.46 -23.34
CA GLY A 88 -9.70 9.71 -23.84
C GLY A 88 -10.65 10.33 -22.80
N ASP A 89 -11.90 10.48 -23.18
CA ASP A 89 -12.99 11.02 -22.35
C ASP A 89 -13.85 9.94 -21.66
N LYS A 90 -13.55 8.65 -21.90
CA LYS A 90 -14.35 7.52 -21.40
C LYS A 90 -13.73 6.88 -20.18
N ALA A 91 -14.49 6.79 -19.09
CA ALA A 91 -14.09 5.99 -17.95
C ALA A 91 -14.09 4.50 -18.30
N VAL A 92 -12.97 3.81 -18.09
CA VAL A 92 -12.73 2.40 -18.44
C VAL A 92 -12.32 1.54 -17.27
N GLY A 93 -12.12 2.15 -16.10
CA GLY A 93 -11.78 1.44 -14.87
C GLY A 93 -12.10 2.27 -13.63
N TRP A 94 -12.34 1.56 -12.54
CA TRP A 94 -12.62 2.10 -11.21
C TRP A 94 -11.79 1.41 -10.15
N CYS A 95 -11.36 2.16 -9.14
CA CYS A 95 -10.79 1.65 -7.91
C CYS A 95 -11.42 2.38 -6.72
N ASN A 96 -12.02 1.62 -5.79
CA ASN A 96 -12.54 2.18 -4.55
C ASN A 96 -11.43 2.15 -3.50
N ALA A 97 -10.99 3.33 -3.05
CA ALA A 97 -9.94 3.48 -2.06
C ALA A 97 -10.19 4.69 -1.16
N ASN A 98 -10.14 4.47 0.15
CA ASN A 98 -10.40 5.50 1.17
C ASN A 98 -9.62 5.21 2.45
N ASP A 99 -9.67 6.12 3.43
CA ASP A 99 -9.25 5.83 4.79
C ASP A 99 -9.97 4.57 5.29
N ARG A 100 -9.21 3.65 5.90
CA ARG A 100 -9.73 2.37 6.37
C ARG A 100 -10.92 2.53 7.32
N LEU A 101 -10.93 3.57 8.14
CA LEU A 101 -11.99 3.83 9.11
C LEU A 101 -13.34 4.19 8.47
N ASN A 102 -13.33 4.56 7.18
CA ASN A 102 -14.53 4.84 6.42
C ASN A 102 -15.19 3.57 5.84
N TYR A 103 -14.57 2.40 6.00
CA TYR A 103 -15.13 1.15 5.54
C TYR A 103 -15.60 0.28 6.69
N CYS A 104 -16.82 -0.25 6.56
CA CYS A 104 -17.38 -1.19 7.53
C CYS A 104 -16.98 -2.63 7.21
N ARG A 105 -16.83 -2.97 5.92
CA ARG A 105 -16.58 -4.36 5.48
C ARG A 105 -16.02 -4.43 4.06
N VAL A 106 -15.47 -5.62 3.71
CA VAL A 106 -15.16 -6.02 2.34
C VAL A 106 -15.77 -7.40 2.10
N GLY A 107 -16.78 -7.49 1.24
CA GLY A 107 -17.59 -8.70 1.08
C GLY A 107 -18.27 -9.11 2.41
N GLU A 108 -18.14 -10.39 2.76
CA GLU A 108 -18.58 -10.91 4.08
C GLU A 108 -17.58 -10.61 5.20
N PHE A 109 -16.44 -10.03 4.84
CA PHE A 109 -15.35 -9.74 5.74
C PHE A 109 -15.61 -8.43 6.50
N ASP A 110 -15.81 -8.53 7.81
CA ASP A 110 -15.93 -7.39 8.71
C ASP A 110 -14.52 -6.82 8.98
N LEU A 111 -14.26 -5.62 8.48
CA LEU A 111 -12.97 -4.95 8.67
C LEU A 111 -12.71 -4.58 10.12
N SER A 112 -13.75 -4.47 10.96
CA SER A 112 -13.58 -4.25 12.39
C SER A 112 -13.04 -5.49 13.10
N ALA A 113 -13.23 -6.68 12.49
CA ALA A 113 -12.69 -7.95 12.97
C ALA A 113 -11.23 -8.21 12.51
N VAL A 114 -10.67 -7.37 11.63
CA VAL A 114 -9.20 -7.31 11.48
C VAL A 114 -8.69 -6.66 12.75
N PRO A 115 -8.03 -7.41 13.65
CA PRO A 115 -7.44 -6.74 14.78
C PRO A 115 -6.58 -5.60 14.23
N PRO A 116 -6.62 -4.44 14.82
CA PRO A 116 -5.46 -3.60 14.79
C PRO A 116 -4.30 -4.55 15.07
N ASP A 117 -3.28 -4.61 14.19
CA ASP A 117 -2.11 -5.43 14.45
C ASP A 117 -1.77 -5.30 15.92
N GLU A 118 -1.29 -6.41 16.53
CA GLU A 118 -0.86 -6.38 17.92
C GLU A 118 -0.21 -5.01 18.18
N PRO A 119 -0.60 -4.31 19.22
CA PRO A 119 -0.45 -2.87 19.32
C PRO A 119 0.98 -2.49 18.94
N CYS A 120 1.16 -1.94 17.76
CA CYS A 120 2.25 -1.04 17.51
C CYS A 120 1.90 0.13 18.44
N ASP A 121 2.60 0.28 19.57
CA ASP A 121 2.36 1.32 20.57
C ASP A 121 2.36 2.74 19.96
N ASP A 122 2.82 2.88 18.71
CA ASP A 122 2.89 4.11 17.93
C ASP A 122 1.79 4.24 16.84
N CYS A 123 0.90 3.25 16.64
CA CYS A 123 -0.10 3.26 15.54
C CYS A 123 -1.46 3.75 16.01
N ASN A 124 -1.66 5.05 15.99
CA ASN A 124 -3.01 5.61 15.97
C ASN A 124 -3.58 5.43 14.55
N TYR A 125 -4.47 4.45 14.33
CA TYR A 125 -4.99 4.04 13.01
C TYR A 125 -5.68 5.14 12.20
N LYS A 126 -6.11 6.22 12.84
CA LYS A 126 -6.76 7.33 12.16
C LYS A 126 -5.77 8.03 11.23
N GLY A 127 -6.02 7.95 9.91
CA GLY A 127 -5.14 8.51 8.90
C GLY A 127 -3.84 7.73 8.63
N GLN A 128 -3.70 6.51 9.20
CA GLN A 128 -2.50 5.69 9.00
C GLN A 128 -2.63 4.70 7.85
N VAL A 129 -3.83 4.21 7.57
CA VAL A 129 -4.07 3.17 6.56
C VAL A 129 -5.10 3.64 5.55
N LYS A 130 -4.73 3.66 4.27
CA LYS A 130 -5.63 3.81 3.13
C LYS A 130 -5.96 2.42 2.60
N SER A 131 -7.24 2.05 2.54
CA SER A 131 -7.69 0.72 2.09
C SER A 131 -8.18 0.75 0.65
N VAL A 132 -7.83 -0.28 -0.11
CA VAL A 132 -8.35 -0.58 -1.46
C VAL A 132 -9.31 -1.76 -1.33
N VAL A 133 -10.58 -1.54 -1.64
CA VAL A 133 -11.64 -2.53 -1.40
C VAL A 133 -12.26 -3.10 -2.68
N CYS A 134 -12.12 -2.41 -3.81
CA CYS A 134 -12.73 -2.85 -5.07
C CYS A 134 -11.98 -2.30 -6.28
N PHE A 135 -11.88 -3.15 -7.31
CA PHE A 135 -11.61 -2.74 -8.69
C PHE A 135 -12.75 -3.19 -9.59
N GLU A 136 -13.10 -2.35 -10.56
CA GLU A 136 -13.92 -2.73 -11.67
C GLU A 136 -13.31 -2.20 -12.96
N ILE A 137 -13.09 -3.08 -13.93
CA ILE A 137 -12.47 -2.74 -15.21
C ILE A 137 -13.42 -3.21 -16.34
N VAL A 138 -13.71 -2.30 -17.26
CA VAL A 138 -14.50 -2.63 -18.47
C VAL A 138 -13.92 -3.89 -19.12
N PRO A 139 -14.75 -4.89 -19.47
CA PRO A 139 -14.28 -6.19 -19.97
C PRO A 139 -13.20 -6.13 -21.05
N ASP A 140 -13.40 -5.29 -22.07
CA ASP A 140 -12.44 -5.12 -23.17
C ASP A 140 -11.10 -4.50 -22.76
N TYR A 141 -11.02 -3.95 -21.57
CA TYR A 141 -9.82 -3.31 -21.01
C TYR A 141 -9.12 -4.18 -19.96
N ARG A 142 -9.67 -5.32 -19.58
CA ARG A 142 -9.02 -6.27 -18.64
C ARG A 142 -7.73 -6.83 -19.23
N GLY A 143 -6.76 -7.12 -18.37
CA GLY A 143 -5.45 -7.63 -18.78
C GLY A 143 -4.49 -6.60 -19.39
N LYS A 144 -4.89 -5.31 -19.52
CA LYS A 144 -4.08 -4.23 -20.10
C LYS A 144 -3.37 -3.37 -19.06
N GLY A 145 -3.26 -3.81 -17.82
CA GLY A 145 -2.52 -3.11 -16.76
C GLY A 145 -3.27 -1.98 -16.05
N ILE A 146 -4.56 -1.73 -16.36
CA ILE A 146 -5.33 -0.60 -15.77
C ILE A 146 -5.44 -0.70 -14.26
N ALA A 147 -5.67 -1.89 -13.70
CA ALA A 147 -5.71 -2.06 -12.25
C ALA A 147 -4.37 -1.70 -11.58
N THR A 148 -3.25 -1.96 -12.26
CA THR A 148 -1.92 -1.55 -11.79
C THR A 148 -1.79 -0.02 -11.75
N LEU A 149 -2.18 0.67 -12.83
CA LEU A 149 -2.15 2.14 -12.88
C LEU A 149 -3.04 2.78 -11.82
N LEU A 150 -4.23 2.23 -11.60
CA LEU A 150 -5.13 2.67 -10.52
C LEU A 150 -4.50 2.49 -9.14
N LEU A 151 -3.90 1.32 -8.88
CA LEU A 151 -3.24 1.05 -7.60
C LEU A 151 -2.01 1.92 -7.37
N GLU A 152 -1.24 2.20 -8.42
CA GLU A 152 -0.11 3.13 -8.36
C GLU A 152 -0.57 4.55 -8.02
N ALA A 153 -1.67 5.03 -8.61
CA ALA A 153 -2.26 6.33 -8.27
C ALA A 153 -2.72 6.38 -6.80
N VAL A 154 -3.38 5.32 -6.30
CA VAL A 154 -3.74 5.21 -4.88
C VAL A 154 -2.51 5.32 -3.98
N CYS A 155 -1.44 4.61 -4.32
CA CYS A 155 -0.19 4.62 -3.54
C CYS A 155 0.48 6.00 -3.58
N GLN A 156 0.50 6.66 -4.74
CA GLN A 156 1.09 7.99 -4.89
C GLN A 156 0.35 9.02 -4.04
N ASP A 157 -0.98 9.02 -4.09
CA ASP A 157 -1.81 9.91 -3.27
C ASP A 157 -1.68 9.58 -1.78
N ALA A 158 -1.68 8.28 -1.41
CA ALA A 158 -1.48 7.87 -0.03
C ALA A 158 -0.15 8.39 0.55
N LEU A 159 0.93 8.35 -0.25
CA LEU A 159 2.23 8.90 0.15
C LEU A 159 2.15 10.43 0.33
N SER A 160 1.53 11.15 -0.59
CA SER A 160 1.40 12.61 -0.53
C SER A 160 0.48 13.08 0.60
N GLU A 161 -0.53 12.29 0.95
CA GLU A 161 -1.48 12.53 2.03
C GLU A 161 -0.95 12.10 3.42
N GLY A 162 0.25 11.48 3.46
CA GLY A 162 0.91 11.10 4.72
C GLY A 162 0.41 9.81 5.34
N TYR A 163 -0.26 8.94 4.58
CA TYR A 163 -0.61 7.61 5.05
C TYR A 163 0.64 6.77 5.29
N ALA A 164 0.67 6.01 6.37
CA ALA A 164 1.75 5.07 6.66
C ALA A 164 1.68 3.82 5.77
N TYR A 165 0.46 3.37 5.45
CA TYR A 165 0.22 2.13 4.70
C TYR A 165 -0.91 2.29 3.69
N VAL A 166 -0.81 1.50 2.60
CA VAL A 166 -1.96 1.11 1.77
C VAL A 166 -2.25 -0.36 2.03
N GLU A 167 -3.51 -0.71 2.27
CA GLU A 167 -3.98 -2.05 2.60
C GLU A 167 -4.97 -2.55 1.55
N ALA A 168 -4.95 -3.85 1.26
CA ALA A 168 -5.82 -4.50 0.30
C ALA A 168 -6.23 -5.91 0.76
N TYR A 169 -7.30 -6.47 0.17
CA TYR A 169 -7.99 -7.66 0.67
C TYR A 169 -8.25 -8.71 -0.44
N PRO A 170 -7.24 -9.15 -1.19
CA PRO A 170 -7.45 -10.17 -2.21
C PRO A 170 -7.84 -11.52 -1.60
N ALA A 171 -8.54 -12.35 -2.40
CA ALA A 171 -8.77 -13.73 -2.04
C ALA A 171 -7.47 -14.54 -2.14
N GLU A 172 -7.27 -15.51 -1.22
CA GLU A 172 -6.16 -16.47 -1.28
C GLU A 172 -6.38 -17.47 -2.42
N ASP A 173 -7.62 -17.97 -2.55
CA ASP A 173 -8.05 -18.80 -3.68
C ASP A 173 -8.79 -17.93 -4.71
N GLU A 174 -8.10 -17.61 -5.81
CA GLU A 174 -8.63 -16.81 -6.91
C GLU A 174 -9.78 -17.52 -7.69
N GLY A 175 -10.00 -18.81 -7.47
CA GLY A 175 -11.07 -19.58 -8.07
C GLY A 175 -12.47 -19.27 -7.50
N LEU A 176 -12.55 -18.59 -6.36
CA LEU A 176 -13.83 -18.18 -5.76
C LEU A 176 -14.36 -16.92 -6.44
N GLN A 177 -15.32 -17.07 -7.33
CA GLN A 177 -15.91 -16.00 -8.14
C GLN A 177 -16.48 -14.82 -7.32
N GLY A 178 -16.83 -15.03 -6.04
CA GLY A 178 -17.42 -14.00 -5.18
C GLY A 178 -16.49 -12.87 -4.71
N MET A 179 -15.18 -12.96 -4.95
CA MET A 179 -14.18 -12.00 -4.47
C MET A 179 -13.32 -11.38 -5.58
N ALA A 180 -13.66 -11.60 -6.85
CA ALA A 180 -12.87 -11.14 -8.00
C ALA A 180 -12.70 -9.60 -8.04
N PHE A 181 -13.64 -8.86 -7.45
CA PHE A 181 -13.61 -7.40 -7.38
C PHE A 181 -12.47 -6.84 -6.49
N THR A 182 -11.91 -7.63 -5.57
CA THR A 182 -10.81 -7.17 -4.72
C THR A 182 -9.46 -7.15 -5.42
N GLY A 183 -9.41 -7.60 -6.67
CA GLY A 183 -8.19 -7.75 -7.46
C GLY A 183 -7.39 -9.02 -7.12
N PRO A 184 -6.60 -9.54 -8.05
CA PRO A 184 -5.81 -10.75 -7.84
C PRO A 184 -4.61 -10.49 -6.93
N ARG A 185 -4.26 -11.46 -6.08
CA ARG A 185 -3.09 -11.42 -5.19
C ARG A 185 -1.81 -10.96 -5.92
N ARG A 186 -1.56 -11.50 -7.12
CA ARG A 186 -0.37 -11.18 -7.93
C ARG A 186 -0.25 -9.69 -8.31
N LEU A 187 -1.38 -8.95 -8.40
CA LEU A 187 -1.36 -7.50 -8.64
C LEU A 187 -0.64 -6.79 -7.48
N TYR A 188 -1.00 -7.13 -6.27
CA TYR A 188 -0.47 -6.54 -5.06
C TYR A 188 0.99 -6.94 -4.82
N GLU A 189 1.34 -8.22 -5.00
CA GLU A 189 2.72 -8.69 -4.88
C GLU A 189 3.67 -7.95 -5.84
N LYS A 190 3.27 -7.81 -7.11
CA LYS A 190 4.06 -7.07 -8.12
C LYS A 190 4.23 -5.58 -7.80
N THR A 191 3.32 -4.99 -7.06
CA THR A 191 3.35 -3.59 -6.66
C THR A 191 3.95 -3.37 -5.26
N GLY A 192 4.49 -4.43 -4.64
CA GLY A 192 5.26 -4.36 -3.39
C GLY A 192 4.42 -4.49 -2.12
N PHE A 193 3.19 -4.99 -2.23
CA PHE A 193 2.40 -5.37 -1.06
C PHE A 193 2.85 -6.73 -0.52
N ARG A 194 2.71 -6.92 0.80
CA ARG A 194 3.03 -8.16 1.51
C ARG A 194 1.84 -8.62 2.31
N ILE A 195 1.72 -9.94 2.49
CA ILE A 195 0.68 -10.53 3.33
C ILE A 195 1.03 -10.25 4.79
N ILE A 196 0.11 -9.62 5.51
CA ILE A 196 0.22 -9.33 6.94
C ILE A 196 -0.52 -10.39 7.74
N THR A 197 -1.73 -10.75 7.32
CA THR A 197 -2.54 -11.77 7.99
C THR A 197 -3.51 -12.44 7.02
N ARG A 198 -4.12 -13.53 7.50
CA ARG A 198 -5.16 -14.29 6.79
C ARG A 198 -6.41 -14.39 7.65
N LYS A 199 -7.57 -14.21 7.02
CA LYS A 199 -8.88 -14.35 7.64
C LYS A 199 -9.79 -15.17 6.71
N GLY A 200 -9.92 -16.47 6.99
CA GLY A 200 -10.60 -17.38 6.07
C GLY A 200 -9.89 -17.38 4.71
N ASN A 201 -10.63 -17.09 3.62
CA ASN A 201 -10.08 -16.97 2.27
C ASN A 201 -9.60 -15.55 1.92
N THR A 202 -9.65 -14.59 2.83
CA THR A 202 -9.20 -13.22 2.58
C THR A 202 -7.78 -13.03 3.10
N LEU A 203 -6.88 -12.55 2.23
CA LEU A 203 -5.56 -12.07 2.62
C LEU A 203 -5.67 -10.58 2.98
N VAL A 204 -5.05 -10.18 4.07
CA VAL A 204 -4.78 -8.77 4.33
C VAL A 204 -3.37 -8.49 3.87
N MET A 205 -3.24 -7.64 2.85
CA MET A 205 -1.95 -7.28 2.28
C MET A 205 -1.69 -5.79 2.48
N ARG A 206 -0.47 -5.43 2.86
CA ARG A 206 -0.06 -4.03 3.06
C ARG A 206 1.17 -3.66 2.26
N LYS A 207 1.22 -2.39 1.89
CA LYS A 207 2.41 -1.71 1.38
C LYS A 207 2.69 -0.50 2.26
N GLN A 208 3.92 -0.40 2.77
CA GLN A 208 4.37 0.76 3.52
C GLN A 208 4.57 1.96 2.58
N MET A 209 4.04 3.12 2.96
CA MET A 209 4.11 4.35 2.18
C MET A 209 5.18 5.31 2.71
N SER A 210 5.35 5.36 4.03
CA SER A 210 6.36 6.23 4.64
C SER A 210 7.76 5.71 4.38
N ARG A 211 8.68 6.63 4.03
CA ARG A 211 10.12 6.35 4.05
C ARG A 211 10.59 6.27 5.50
N THR A 212 11.12 5.14 5.89
CA THR A 212 11.78 5.01 7.20
C THR A 212 13.25 5.32 7.04
N ILE A 213 13.66 6.53 7.43
CA ILE A 213 15.06 6.93 7.39
C ILE A 213 15.69 6.67 8.75
N ALA A 214 16.76 5.89 8.76
CA ALA A 214 17.56 5.61 9.95
C ALA A 214 18.33 6.84 10.41
N ALA A 215 18.77 6.83 11.66
CA ALA A 215 19.60 7.90 12.23
C ALA A 215 20.85 8.26 11.40
N CYS A 216 21.41 7.29 10.65
CA CYS A 216 22.55 7.49 9.76
C CYS A 216 22.18 7.84 8.31
N GLY A 217 20.91 8.04 7.99
CA GLY A 217 20.44 8.35 6.64
C GLY A 217 20.12 7.13 5.74
N ASN A 218 20.31 5.88 6.21
CA ASN A 218 19.81 4.70 5.46
C ASN A 218 18.31 4.79 5.29
N GLU A 219 17.79 4.43 4.12
CA GLU A 219 16.37 4.21 3.93
C GLU A 219 16.00 2.77 4.28
N CYS A 220 15.53 2.57 5.53
CA CYS A 220 15.16 1.23 6.03
C CYS A 220 14.02 0.63 5.21
N SER A 221 13.01 1.41 4.82
CA SER A 221 11.89 0.95 4.01
C SER A 221 12.30 0.37 2.65
N ALA A 222 13.45 0.77 2.11
CA ALA A 222 14.03 0.19 0.90
C ALA A 222 15.00 -0.98 1.17
N CYS A 223 15.38 -1.22 2.44
CA CYS A 223 16.38 -2.24 2.79
C CYS A 223 15.81 -3.66 2.68
N PRO A 224 16.43 -4.61 1.94
CA PRO A 224 15.91 -5.96 1.78
C PRO A 224 15.85 -6.77 3.08
N ARG A 225 16.62 -6.42 4.11
CA ARG A 225 16.59 -7.08 5.42
C ARG A 225 15.59 -6.48 6.42
N TYR A 226 15.06 -5.28 6.13
CA TYR A 226 14.17 -4.57 7.04
C TYR A 226 12.76 -5.16 7.02
N ALA A 227 12.24 -5.43 8.21
CA ALA A 227 10.84 -5.77 8.45
C ALA A 227 10.38 -4.98 9.68
N ALA A 228 9.39 -4.09 9.51
CA ALA A 228 8.82 -3.35 10.64
C ALA A 228 8.15 -4.31 11.63
N HIS A 229 7.61 -5.43 11.11
CA HIS A 229 6.97 -6.49 11.89
C HIS A 229 7.62 -7.87 11.62
N PRO A 230 7.62 -8.79 12.59
CA PRO A 230 8.34 -10.09 12.51
C PRO A 230 7.95 -10.99 11.33
N TYR A 231 6.75 -10.81 10.75
CA TYR A 231 6.22 -11.68 9.68
C TYR A 231 6.26 -11.06 8.30
N GLU A 232 6.81 -9.86 8.14
CA GLU A 232 6.87 -9.15 6.85
C GLU A 232 7.87 -9.76 5.86
N LYS A 233 8.80 -10.59 6.34
CA LYS A 233 9.79 -11.28 5.52
C LYS A 233 9.65 -12.78 5.67
N THR A 234 9.57 -13.46 4.55
CA THR A 234 9.64 -14.93 4.52
C THR A 234 11.06 -15.40 4.78
N GLU A 235 11.22 -16.65 5.25
CA GLU A 235 12.53 -17.30 5.40
C GLU A 235 13.35 -17.29 4.10
N ALA A 236 12.67 -17.47 2.96
CA ALA A 236 13.32 -17.46 1.65
C ALA A 236 13.86 -16.07 1.29
N GLU A 237 13.12 -14.99 1.59
CA GLU A 237 13.58 -13.60 1.36
C GLU A 237 14.76 -13.23 2.26
N LEU A 238 14.72 -13.66 3.53
CA LEU A 238 15.84 -13.45 4.46
C LEU A 238 17.08 -14.23 4.01
N ARG A 239 16.89 -15.48 3.60
CA ARG A 239 17.97 -16.31 3.05
C ARG A 239 18.60 -15.70 1.80
N HIS A 240 17.77 -15.25 0.85
CA HIS A 240 18.23 -14.55 -0.35
C HIS A 240 19.03 -13.28 0.02
N THR A 241 18.55 -12.52 0.99
CA THR A 241 19.26 -11.33 1.48
C THR A 241 20.61 -11.69 2.11
N ALA A 242 20.69 -12.76 2.90
CA ALA A 242 21.94 -13.22 3.49
C ALA A 242 22.97 -13.63 2.40
N GLU A 243 22.52 -14.35 1.38
CA GLU A 243 23.35 -14.70 0.22
C GLU A 243 23.82 -13.46 -0.56
N LEU A 244 22.94 -12.48 -0.74
CA LEU A 244 23.28 -11.21 -1.38
C LEU A 244 24.35 -10.45 -0.58
N TRP A 245 24.23 -10.37 0.76
CA TRP A 245 25.22 -9.73 1.64
C TRP A 245 26.61 -10.39 1.54
N MET A 246 26.66 -11.71 1.39
CA MET A 246 27.92 -12.42 1.13
C MET A 246 28.48 -12.06 -0.27
N LYS A 247 27.65 -12.07 -1.31
CA LYS A 247 28.07 -11.76 -2.69
C LYS A 247 28.65 -10.34 -2.84
N ILE A 248 28.05 -9.35 -2.18
CA ILE A 248 28.55 -7.96 -2.21
C ILE A 248 29.69 -7.70 -1.22
N GLY A 249 30.01 -8.64 -0.33
CA GLY A 249 31.11 -8.52 0.64
C GLY A 249 30.75 -7.82 1.95
N TYR A 250 29.46 -7.66 2.28
CA TYR A 250 29.02 -7.15 3.59
C TYR A 250 29.19 -8.21 4.69
N ARG A 251 29.25 -9.49 4.31
CA ARG A 251 29.52 -10.63 5.18
C ARG A 251 30.49 -11.56 4.45
N ASP A 252 31.31 -12.28 5.20
CA ASP A 252 32.26 -13.29 4.71
C ASP A 252 31.63 -14.69 4.58
N HIS A 253 30.43 -14.86 5.14
CA HIS A 253 29.63 -16.09 5.06
C HIS A 253 28.12 -15.77 5.01
N ILE A 254 27.32 -16.79 4.71
CA ILE A 254 25.86 -16.68 4.74
C ILE A 254 25.40 -16.79 6.21
N VAL A 255 24.90 -15.70 6.74
CA VAL A 255 24.39 -15.64 8.13
C VAL A 255 22.97 -16.26 8.23
N THR A 256 22.53 -16.54 9.46
CA THR A 256 21.19 -17.09 9.73
C THR A 256 20.07 -16.07 9.45
N ASN A 257 18.83 -16.55 9.38
CA ASN A 257 17.67 -15.67 9.18
C ASN A 257 17.48 -14.69 10.34
N GLU A 258 17.78 -15.11 11.58
CA GLU A 258 17.75 -14.27 12.78
C GLU A 258 18.81 -13.16 12.70
N GLU A 259 20.03 -13.49 12.29
CA GLU A 259 21.13 -12.53 12.18
C GLU A 259 20.94 -11.52 11.05
N ILE A 260 20.32 -11.94 9.93
CA ILE A 260 20.08 -11.03 8.82
C ILE A 260 18.86 -10.15 9.06
N SER A 261 17.87 -10.62 9.80
CA SER A 261 16.63 -9.86 10.09
C SER A 261 16.93 -8.53 10.77
N CYS A 262 16.12 -7.52 10.47
CA CYS A 262 16.28 -6.17 11.02
C CYS A 262 14.94 -5.48 11.20
N THR A 263 14.63 -5.05 12.41
CA THR A 263 13.42 -4.30 12.77
C THR A 263 13.67 -2.79 12.86
N GLY A 264 14.77 -2.30 12.28
CA GLY A 264 15.14 -0.89 12.27
C GLY A 264 16.37 -0.57 13.11
N CYS A 265 16.70 0.72 13.19
CA CYS A 265 17.82 1.22 13.98
C CYS A 265 17.44 1.28 15.46
N LYS A 266 17.97 0.35 16.24
CA LYS A 266 17.82 0.29 17.70
C LYS A 266 19.19 0.23 18.35
N PRO A 267 19.35 0.74 19.59
CA PRO A 267 20.65 0.72 20.29
C PRO A 267 21.26 -0.68 20.46
N GLU A 268 20.40 -1.71 20.59
CA GLU A 268 20.79 -3.11 20.71
C GLU A 268 21.26 -3.74 19.37
N ASN A 269 20.92 -3.11 18.25
CA ASN A 269 21.35 -3.62 16.94
C ASN A 269 22.81 -3.25 16.67
N TRP A 270 23.58 -4.23 16.21
CA TRP A 270 24.97 -3.99 15.86
C TRP A 270 25.08 -2.93 14.75
N CYS A 271 25.89 -1.91 15.01
CA CYS A 271 26.22 -0.86 14.06
C CYS A 271 27.70 -0.48 14.22
N ARG A 272 28.53 -0.67 13.20
CA ARG A 272 29.95 -0.33 13.23
C ARG A 272 30.22 1.11 13.70
N TYR A 273 29.35 2.04 13.35
CA TYR A 273 29.50 3.48 13.60
C TYR A 273 28.78 3.95 14.86
N HIS A 274 28.07 3.06 15.56
CA HIS A 274 27.31 3.35 16.76
C HIS A 274 26.38 4.59 16.66
N VAL A 275 25.87 4.89 15.46
CA VAL A 275 25.15 6.14 15.17
C VAL A 275 23.91 6.28 16.04
N VAL A 276 23.14 5.20 16.23
CA VAL A 276 21.91 5.24 17.03
C VAL A 276 22.23 5.57 18.49
N GLN A 277 23.28 4.95 19.06
CA GLN A 277 23.68 5.23 20.43
C GLN A 277 24.16 6.67 20.56
N CYS A 278 24.98 7.15 19.62
CA CYS A 278 25.44 8.53 19.58
C CYS A 278 24.28 9.56 19.53
N CYS A 279 23.27 9.28 18.70
CA CYS A 279 22.07 10.13 18.62
C CYS A 279 21.29 10.11 19.95
N LYS A 280 21.11 8.92 20.55
CA LYS A 280 20.43 8.75 21.83
C LYS A 280 21.14 9.53 22.96
N ASP A 281 22.47 9.43 23.04
CA ASP A 281 23.27 10.13 24.03
C ASP A 281 23.18 11.67 23.92
N LYS A 282 22.90 12.15 22.71
CA LYS A 282 22.69 13.57 22.40
C LYS A 282 21.23 14.04 22.48
N GLY A 283 20.28 13.11 22.72
CA GLY A 283 18.84 13.42 22.74
C GLY A 283 18.26 13.81 21.38
N ILE A 284 18.85 13.33 20.27
CA ILE A 284 18.41 13.57 18.90
C ILE A 284 17.99 12.26 18.22
N SER A 285 17.13 12.33 17.20
CA SER A 285 16.64 11.17 16.48
C SER A 285 17.48 10.79 15.24
N SER A 286 18.25 11.74 14.71
CA SER A 286 19.02 11.59 13.47
C SER A 286 20.28 12.45 13.49
N CYS A 287 21.31 12.02 12.76
CA CYS A 287 22.51 12.83 12.52
C CYS A 287 22.21 14.17 11.82
N SER A 288 21.08 14.29 11.12
CA SER A 288 20.64 15.55 10.52
C SER A 288 20.40 16.67 11.54
N GLN A 289 20.12 16.32 12.80
CA GLN A 289 19.88 17.26 13.92
C GLN A 289 21.15 17.57 14.70
N CYS A 290 22.29 16.95 14.37
CA CYS A 290 23.52 17.09 15.12
C CYS A 290 24.29 18.34 14.66
N GLU A 291 24.68 19.21 15.60
CA GLU A 291 25.49 20.40 15.32
C GLU A 291 26.87 20.08 14.69
N LEU A 292 27.40 18.88 14.95
CA LEU A 292 28.68 18.41 14.40
C LEU A 292 28.53 17.69 13.06
N TYR A 293 27.34 17.65 12.45
CA TYR A 293 27.12 16.96 11.19
C TYR A 293 27.64 17.77 9.97
N PRO A 294 28.38 17.11 9.04
CA PRO A 294 28.86 15.72 9.08
C PRO A 294 30.16 15.61 9.90
N CYS A 295 30.13 14.85 11.00
CA CYS A 295 31.32 14.52 11.76
C CYS A 295 32.19 13.44 11.05
N ASP A 296 33.44 13.23 11.50
CA ASP A 296 34.36 12.31 10.83
C ASP A 296 33.87 10.88 10.81
N ASN A 297 33.15 10.42 11.86
CA ASN A 297 32.49 9.11 11.90
C ASN A 297 31.43 8.95 10.78
N MET A 298 30.67 10.01 10.50
CA MET A 298 29.68 9.99 9.42
C MET A 298 30.33 10.09 8.04
N LYS A 299 31.41 10.85 7.87
CA LYS A 299 32.18 10.92 6.63
C LYS A 299 32.75 9.53 6.28
N GLU A 300 33.37 8.86 7.27
CA GLU A 300 33.85 7.46 7.10
C GLU A 300 32.70 6.51 6.73
N CYS A 301 31.54 6.65 7.41
CA CYS A 301 30.35 5.86 7.11
C CYS A 301 29.89 6.02 5.66
N PHE A 302 29.92 7.25 5.12
CA PHE A 302 29.52 7.51 3.72
C PHE A 302 30.54 6.92 2.73
N GLU A 303 31.85 7.15 2.96
CA GLU A 303 32.93 6.66 2.12
C GLU A 303 32.92 5.13 2.03
N ILE A 304 32.87 4.43 3.16
CA ILE A 304 32.82 2.98 3.19
C ILE A 304 31.55 2.45 2.53
N THR A 305 30.40 3.07 2.77
CA THR A 305 29.16 2.64 2.11
C THR A 305 29.28 2.79 0.59
N LYS A 306 29.76 3.94 0.10
CA LYS A 306 29.97 4.21 -1.33
C LYS A 306 30.97 3.22 -1.97
N SER A 307 31.97 2.75 -1.22
CA SER A 307 32.97 1.80 -1.74
C SER A 307 32.38 0.45 -2.17
N PHE A 308 31.21 0.07 -1.66
CA PHE A 308 30.52 -1.15 -2.08
C PHE A 308 29.68 -0.99 -3.36
N GLU A 309 29.40 0.24 -3.80
CA GLU A 309 28.53 0.48 -4.96
C GLU A 309 29.02 -0.20 -6.26
N PRO A 310 30.32 -0.15 -6.62
CA PRO A 310 30.82 -0.84 -7.82
C PRO A 310 30.59 -2.35 -7.78
N LYS A 311 30.80 -2.98 -6.61
CA LYS A 311 30.57 -4.40 -6.42
C LYS A 311 29.08 -4.75 -6.53
N CYS A 312 28.19 -3.94 -5.93
CA CYS A 312 26.76 -4.12 -6.07
C CYS A 312 26.32 -4.05 -7.54
N ARG A 313 26.81 -3.09 -8.31
CA ARG A 313 26.53 -2.99 -9.76
C ARG A 313 26.96 -4.22 -10.54
N GLN A 314 28.03 -4.89 -10.11
CA GLN A 314 28.58 -6.05 -10.79
C GLN A 314 27.78 -7.34 -10.50
N VAL A 315 27.30 -7.53 -9.25
CA VAL A 315 26.80 -8.83 -8.77
C VAL A 315 25.29 -8.87 -8.56
N CYS A 316 24.62 -7.71 -8.52
CA CYS A 316 23.18 -7.59 -8.33
C CYS A 316 22.43 -7.53 -9.66
N THR A 317 21.17 -7.95 -9.67
CA THR A 317 20.24 -7.61 -10.75
C THR A 317 19.99 -6.08 -10.76
N ALA A 318 19.43 -5.57 -11.83
CA ALA A 318 19.07 -4.14 -11.93
C ALA A 318 18.07 -3.71 -10.84
N GLU A 319 17.16 -4.61 -10.47
CA GLU A 319 16.14 -4.40 -9.45
C GLU A 319 16.75 -4.38 -8.05
N GLU A 320 17.56 -5.39 -7.71
CA GLU A 320 18.32 -5.44 -6.46
C GLU A 320 19.23 -4.23 -6.28
N PHE A 321 19.94 -3.84 -7.34
CA PHE A 321 20.81 -2.66 -7.29
C PHE A 321 20.03 -1.38 -7.04
N THR A 322 18.88 -1.20 -7.70
CA THR A 322 17.99 -0.04 -7.47
C THR A 322 17.51 0.02 -6.02
N GLN A 323 17.14 -1.12 -5.46
CA GLN A 323 16.72 -1.25 -4.06
C GLN A 323 17.89 -0.92 -3.10
N LEU A 324 19.09 -1.49 -3.31
CA LEU A 324 20.25 -1.23 -2.48
C LEU A 324 20.73 0.22 -2.57
N LYS A 325 20.62 0.83 -3.76
CA LYS A 325 20.97 2.24 -3.95
C LYS A 325 20.12 3.14 -3.05
N LYS A 326 18.81 2.97 -3.07
CA LYS A 326 17.88 3.69 -2.17
C LYS A 326 18.19 3.41 -0.71
N ALA A 327 18.41 2.13 -0.37
CA ALA A 327 18.62 1.72 1.01
C ALA A 327 19.91 2.32 1.63
N PHE A 328 21.01 2.40 0.85
CA PHE A 328 22.33 2.63 1.43
C PHE A 328 23.13 3.76 0.80
N PHE A 329 23.03 4.01 -0.52
CA PHE A 329 23.92 4.93 -1.21
C PHE A 329 23.43 6.37 -1.26
N GLU A 330 22.20 6.63 -0.79
CA GLU A 330 21.58 7.96 -0.76
C GLU A 330 21.53 8.58 0.66
N LYS A 331 22.34 8.08 1.60
CA LYS A 331 22.37 8.53 3.01
C LYS A 331 22.50 10.04 3.19
N GLU A 332 23.48 10.65 2.49
CA GLU A 332 23.74 12.10 2.55
C GLU A 332 22.53 12.90 2.09
N SER A 333 21.93 12.50 0.95
CA SER A 333 20.72 13.13 0.42
C SER A 333 19.55 13.02 1.38
N ASN A 334 19.35 11.83 1.98
CA ASN A 334 18.28 11.58 2.94
C ASN A 334 18.43 12.45 4.21
N LEU A 335 19.66 12.59 4.73
CA LEU A 335 19.92 13.42 5.91
C LEU A 335 19.77 14.91 5.59
N LYS A 336 20.15 15.34 4.39
CA LYS A 336 19.95 16.72 3.96
C LYS A 336 18.44 17.05 3.82
N GLU A 337 17.67 16.17 3.24
CA GLU A 337 16.21 16.33 3.15
C GLU A 337 15.56 16.44 4.53
N LEU A 338 16.06 15.68 5.53
CA LEU A 338 15.58 15.78 6.91
C LEU A 338 15.98 17.08 7.62
N GLN A 339 17.05 17.76 7.19
CA GLN A 339 17.44 19.08 7.71
C GLN A 339 16.58 20.22 7.15
N GLU A 340 16.05 20.03 5.93
CA GLU A 340 15.26 21.03 5.21
C GLU A 340 13.76 21.01 5.59
N ARG A 341 13.32 19.98 6.33
CA ARG A 341 11.95 19.83 6.87
C ARG A 341 11.81 20.54 8.22
#